data_46a4d9e03076c3a449a488840f93e03e
#
_entry.id   46a4d9e03076c3a449a488840f93e03e
#
_cell.length_a   1.000
_cell.length_b   1.000
_cell.length_c   1.000
_cell.angle_alpha   90.00
_cell.angle_beta   90.00
_cell.angle_gamma   90.00
#
_symmetry.space_group_name_H-M   'P 1'
#
loop_
_entity.id
_entity.type
_entity.pdbx_description
1 polymer ?
#
loop_
_entity_poly.entity_id
_entity_poly.type
_entity_poly.pdbx_seq_one_letter_code
_entity_poly.pdbx_strand_id
1 'polypeptide(L)'
;SDGFDMVAPSGEGAARCMKLALKGLDNKGVGKVDYINPHGTGTPVGDQREIDAIREVFGANAPAISATKSLTGHSLGAIGVQEAIFSLLMMNNGFICESANIEEIDPAFADMPIARQRIDNTALNCVMSNSFGFGGTNASLVFRRHDG
;
A
#
# COMPACT_ATOMS: atom_id res chain seq x y z
N SER A 1 -12.26 -6.14 0.93
CA SER A 1 -13.55 -6.15 1.63
C SER A 1 -13.39 -6.64 3.06
N ASP A 2 -14.39 -6.54 3.84
CA ASP A 2 -14.47 -7.00 5.21
C ASP A 2 -15.77 -7.78 5.39
N GLY A 3 -15.92 -8.54 6.48
CA GLY A 3 -16.93 -9.56 6.60
C GLY A 3 -18.39 -9.11 6.58
N PHE A 4 -18.68 -7.80 6.50
CA PHE A 4 -20.06 -7.30 6.43
C PHE A 4 -20.61 -7.37 5.00
N ASP A 5 -19.79 -7.04 4.00
CA ASP A 5 -20.14 -7.16 2.59
C ASP A 5 -18.97 -7.82 1.84
N MET A 6 -19.27 -8.85 1.07
CA MET A 6 -18.26 -9.63 0.36
C MET A 6 -17.46 -8.79 -0.63
N VAL A 7 -18.07 -7.82 -1.28
CA VAL A 7 -17.48 -7.06 -2.38
C VAL A 7 -17.37 -5.56 -2.11
N ALA A 8 -18.02 -5.03 -1.07
CA ALA A 8 -17.96 -3.62 -0.69
C ALA A 8 -17.18 -3.43 0.60
N PRO A 9 -15.91 -2.93 0.52
CA PRO A 9 -15.11 -2.70 1.70
C PRO A 9 -15.62 -1.52 2.54
N SER A 10 -15.56 -1.61 3.87
CA SER A 10 -15.77 -0.49 4.77
C SER A 10 -14.47 0.31 5.03
N GLY A 11 -13.32 -0.32 4.81
CA GLY A 11 -12.00 0.18 5.17
C GLY A 11 -11.51 -0.29 6.55
N GLU A 12 -12.40 -0.72 7.45
CA GLU A 12 -12.04 -1.18 8.79
C GLU A 12 -11.07 -2.38 8.76
N GLY A 13 -11.36 -3.37 7.90
CA GLY A 13 -10.51 -4.54 7.75
C GLY A 13 -9.11 -4.19 7.27
N ALA A 14 -8.99 -3.24 6.34
CA ALA A 14 -7.72 -2.73 5.84
C ALA A 14 -6.92 -2.01 6.94
N ALA A 15 -7.56 -1.07 7.66
CA ALA A 15 -6.91 -0.36 8.76
C ALA A 15 -6.43 -1.31 9.86
N ARG A 16 -7.27 -2.26 10.26
CA ARG A 16 -6.93 -3.29 11.25
C ARG A 16 -5.74 -4.14 10.80
N CYS A 17 -5.73 -4.57 9.55
CA CYS A 17 -4.66 -5.38 8.98
C CYS A 17 -3.31 -4.63 9.01
N MET A 18 -3.27 -3.39 8.53
CA MET A 18 -2.09 -2.54 8.57
C MET A 18 -1.61 -2.30 10.01
N LYS A 19 -2.52 -1.96 10.95
CA LYS A 19 -2.16 -1.78 12.37
C LYS A 19 -1.55 -3.03 12.98
N LEU A 20 -2.05 -4.23 12.64
CA LEU A 20 -1.48 -5.48 13.13
C LEU A 20 -0.08 -5.74 12.55
N ALA A 21 0.13 -5.46 11.26
CA ALA A 21 1.45 -5.59 10.64
C ALA A 21 2.48 -4.64 11.27
N LEU A 22 2.07 -3.42 11.60
CA LEU A 22 2.94 -2.40 12.24
C LEU A 22 3.31 -2.75 13.68
N LYS A 23 2.45 -3.45 14.44
CA LYS A 23 2.79 -3.91 15.80
C LYS A 23 4.06 -4.77 15.86
N GLY A 24 4.35 -5.50 14.80
CA GLY A 24 5.60 -6.28 14.70
C GLY A 24 6.85 -5.42 14.58
N LEU A 25 6.71 -4.13 14.27
CA LEU A 25 7.81 -3.18 14.13
C LEU A 25 8.13 -2.43 15.43
N ASP A 26 7.11 -2.12 16.23
CA ASP A 26 7.24 -1.26 17.43
C ASP A 26 8.26 -1.79 18.46
N ASN A 27 8.35 -3.11 18.61
CA ASN A 27 9.27 -3.75 19.54
C ASN A 27 10.75 -3.72 19.08
N LYS A 28 11.05 -3.21 17.89
CA LYS A 28 12.39 -3.20 17.29
C LYS A 28 12.93 -1.80 16.99
N GLY A 29 12.29 -0.78 17.53
CA GLY A 29 12.69 0.62 17.30
C GLY A 29 12.59 1.03 15.82
N VAL A 30 11.71 0.39 15.08
CA VAL A 30 11.54 0.69 13.66
C VAL A 30 10.59 1.85 13.51
N GLY A 31 11.13 2.95 13.19
CA GLY A 31 10.37 4.14 12.94
C GLY A 31 9.56 4.08 11.70
N LYS A 32 9.43 4.48 10.73
CA LYS A 32 8.62 4.89 9.63
C LYS A 32 8.60 3.84 8.50
N VAL A 33 7.41 3.53 8.00
CA VAL A 33 7.25 2.93 6.68
C VAL A 33 7.58 4.02 5.64
N ASP A 34 8.40 3.71 4.65
CA ASP A 34 8.85 4.65 3.63
C ASP A 34 7.96 4.61 2.38
N TYR A 35 7.34 3.47 2.11
CA TYR A 35 6.56 3.22 0.91
C TYR A 35 5.45 2.20 1.16
N ILE A 36 4.27 2.46 0.55
CA ILE A 36 3.15 1.51 0.48
C ILE A 36 2.85 1.16 -0.98
N ASN A 37 2.85 -0.14 -1.28
CA ASN A 37 2.19 -0.69 -2.46
C ASN A 37 0.76 -1.06 -2.05
N PRO A 38 -0.26 -0.26 -2.38
CA PRO A 38 -1.63 -0.50 -1.96
C PRO A 38 -2.26 -1.63 -2.75
N HIS A 39 -3.38 -2.15 -2.26
CA HIS A 39 -4.21 -3.03 -3.06
C HIS A 39 -4.70 -2.34 -4.33
N GLY A 40 -5.13 -1.09 -4.24
CA GLY A 40 -5.29 -0.13 -5.34
C GLY A 40 -5.81 -0.71 -6.65
N THR A 41 -7.09 -1.14 -6.67
CA THR A 41 -7.68 -1.84 -7.81
C THR A 41 -8.18 -0.91 -8.92
N GLY A 42 -8.13 0.40 -8.73
CA GLY A 42 -8.69 1.38 -9.66
C GLY A 42 -10.22 1.42 -9.63
N THR A 43 -10.83 1.02 -8.52
CA THR A 43 -12.28 1.08 -8.35
C THR A 43 -12.67 2.23 -7.42
N PRO A 44 -13.74 2.99 -7.73
CA PRO A 44 -14.11 4.18 -6.94
C PRO A 44 -14.28 3.90 -5.45
N VAL A 45 -14.96 2.81 -5.09
CA VAL A 45 -15.19 2.44 -3.69
C VAL A 45 -13.94 1.86 -3.05
N GLY A 46 -13.23 0.98 -3.76
CA GLY A 46 -12.04 0.29 -3.24
C GLY A 46 -10.93 1.27 -2.91
N ASP A 47 -10.59 2.13 -3.84
CA ASP A 47 -9.50 3.10 -3.69
C ASP A 47 -9.81 4.12 -2.59
N GLN A 48 -11.05 4.64 -2.55
CA GLN A 48 -11.45 5.57 -1.48
C GLN A 48 -11.31 4.93 -0.09
N ARG A 49 -11.80 3.71 0.08
CA ARG A 49 -11.76 3.02 1.38
C ARG A 49 -10.34 2.67 1.81
N GLU A 50 -9.48 2.33 0.87
CA GLU A 50 -8.08 2.06 1.19
C GLU A 50 -7.33 3.34 1.57
N ILE A 51 -7.54 4.43 0.84
CA ILE A 51 -6.95 5.74 1.19
C ILE A 51 -7.43 6.21 2.56
N ASP A 52 -8.73 6.09 2.87
CA ASP A 52 -9.25 6.42 4.20
C ASP A 52 -8.61 5.57 5.31
N ALA A 53 -8.41 4.27 5.05
CA ALA A 53 -7.70 3.38 5.97
C ALA A 53 -6.22 3.78 6.16
N ILE A 54 -5.53 4.18 5.10
CA ILE A 54 -4.14 4.66 5.18
C ILE A 54 -4.09 5.96 5.99
N ARG A 55 -5.02 6.90 5.77
CA ARG A 55 -5.12 8.12 6.59
C ARG A 55 -5.34 7.81 8.07
N GLU A 56 -6.23 6.86 8.37
CA GLU A 56 -6.48 6.43 9.75
C GLU A 56 -5.23 5.88 10.43
N VAL A 57 -4.43 5.12 9.70
CA VAL A 57 -3.25 4.43 10.25
C VAL A 57 -2.05 5.36 10.36
N PHE A 58 -1.79 6.19 9.35
CA PHE A 58 -0.55 6.97 9.24
C PHE A 58 -0.74 8.47 9.49
N GLY A 59 -1.97 8.98 9.42
CA GLY A 59 -2.27 10.40 9.62
C GLY A 59 -1.51 11.29 8.62
N ALA A 60 -0.97 12.39 9.14
CA ALA A 60 -0.18 13.35 8.35
C ALA A 60 1.20 12.80 7.89
N ASN A 61 1.61 11.63 8.39
CA ASN A 61 2.89 11.01 8.06
C ASN A 61 2.72 9.82 7.10
N ALA A 62 1.71 9.86 6.25
CA ALA A 62 1.52 8.82 5.25
C ALA A 62 2.77 8.66 4.38
N PRO A 63 3.27 7.43 4.19
CA PRO A 63 4.43 7.17 3.33
C PRO A 63 4.07 7.37 1.86
N ALA A 64 5.06 7.40 0.99
CA ALA A 64 4.83 7.43 -0.46
C ALA A 64 3.98 6.23 -0.90
N ILE A 65 3.03 6.46 -1.78
CA ILE A 65 2.06 5.46 -2.25
C ILE A 65 2.18 5.32 -3.77
N SER A 66 2.30 4.10 -4.27
CA SER A 66 2.08 3.84 -5.69
C SER A 66 1.52 2.45 -5.94
N ALA A 67 0.47 2.38 -6.76
CA ALA A 67 -0.21 1.13 -7.10
C ALA A 67 0.43 0.50 -8.35
N THR A 68 1.17 -0.59 -8.17
CA THR A 68 1.80 -1.31 -9.28
C THR A 68 0.79 -1.95 -10.23
N LYS A 69 -0.45 -2.18 -9.79
CA LYS A 69 -1.54 -2.65 -10.66
C LYS A 69 -1.83 -1.72 -11.83
N SER A 70 -1.53 -0.43 -11.70
CA SER A 70 -1.64 0.53 -12.80
C SER A 70 -0.75 0.19 -13.99
N LEU A 71 0.34 -0.53 -13.74
CA LEU A 71 1.32 -0.97 -14.75
C LEU A 71 1.11 -2.43 -15.19
N THR A 72 0.69 -3.30 -14.28
CA THR A 72 0.68 -4.76 -14.51
C THR A 72 -0.70 -5.38 -14.60
N GLY A 73 -1.74 -4.65 -14.22
CA GLY A 73 -3.08 -5.21 -14.02
C GLY A 73 -3.19 -6.05 -12.74
N HIS A 74 -4.34 -6.65 -12.55
CA HIS A 74 -4.67 -7.47 -11.37
C HIS A 74 -4.64 -8.95 -11.71
N SER A 75 -3.61 -9.67 -11.30
CA SER A 75 -3.43 -11.11 -11.53
C SER A 75 -4.11 -12.00 -10.47
N LEU A 76 -5.17 -11.53 -9.84
CA LEU A 76 -6.01 -12.25 -8.88
C LEU A 76 -5.19 -12.87 -7.73
N GLY A 77 -5.21 -14.21 -7.57
CA GLY A 77 -4.52 -14.90 -6.48
C GLY A 77 -3.00 -14.78 -6.48
N ALA A 78 -2.38 -14.40 -7.60
CA ALA A 78 -0.93 -14.21 -7.69
C ALA A 78 -0.47 -12.78 -7.35
N ILE A 79 -1.40 -11.81 -7.28
CA ILE A 79 -1.03 -10.39 -7.19
C ILE A 79 -0.24 -10.05 -5.93
N GLY A 80 -0.62 -10.63 -4.78
CA GLY A 80 0.05 -10.34 -3.51
C GLY A 80 1.53 -10.69 -3.51
N VAL A 81 1.90 -11.81 -4.16
CA VAL A 81 3.32 -12.19 -4.33
C VAL A 81 4.03 -11.26 -5.31
N GLN A 82 3.40 -10.89 -6.41
CA GLN A 82 3.97 -9.98 -7.39
C GLN A 82 4.23 -8.60 -6.77
N GLU A 83 3.28 -8.04 -6.03
CA GLU A 83 3.43 -6.75 -5.35
C GLU A 83 4.50 -6.78 -4.26
N ALA A 84 4.63 -7.89 -3.54
CA ALA A 84 5.73 -8.10 -2.61
C ALA A 84 7.09 -8.06 -3.33
N ILE A 85 7.22 -8.77 -4.46
CA ILE A 85 8.44 -8.77 -5.28
C ILE A 85 8.74 -7.37 -5.82
N PHE A 86 7.75 -6.66 -6.36
CA PHE A 86 7.95 -5.29 -6.86
C PHE A 86 8.40 -4.34 -5.75
N SER A 87 7.81 -4.44 -4.56
CA SER A 87 8.20 -3.65 -3.40
C SER A 87 9.65 -3.92 -2.97
N LEU A 88 10.07 -5.19 -2.98
CA LEU A 88 11.45 -5.57 -2.69
C LEU A 88 12.42 -5.10 -3.78
N LEU A 89 12.05 -5.15 -5.05
CA LEU A 89 12.85 -4.63 -6.16
C LEU A 89 13.04 -3.11 -6.04
N MET A 90 11.97 -2.37 -5.73
CA MET A 90 12.05 -0.93 -5.47
C MET A 90 12.96 -0.62 -4.28
N MET A 91 12.79 -1.35 -3.18
CA MET A 91 13.64 -1.20 -2.00
C MET A 91 15.11 -1.48 -2.30
N ASN A 92 15.42 -2.52 -3.06
CA ASN A 92 16.80 -2.91 -3.36
C ASN A 92 17.49 -1.97 -4.35
N ASN A 93 16.73 -1.38 -5.27
CA ASN A 93 17.27 -0.52 -6.32
C ASN A 93 17.07 0.98 -6.06
N GLY A 94 16.46 1.36 -4.92
CA GLY A 94 16.35 2.76 -4.49
C GLY A 94 15.44 3.61 -5.38
N PHE A 95 14.29 3.09 -5.77
CA PHE A 95 13.30 3.85 -6.53
C PHE A 95 11.87 3.52 -6.10
N ILE A 96 10.93 4.39 -6.43
CA ILE A 96 9.48 4.14 -6.35
C ILE A 96 8.92 4.28 -7.76
N CYS A 97 8.20 3.27 -8.26
CA CYS A 97 7.50 3.39 -9.53
C CYS A 97 6.28 4.31 -9.37
N GLU A 98 5.79 4.81 -10.47
CA GLU A 98 4.57 5.61 -10.49
C GLU A 98 3.31 4.75 -10.35
N SER A 99 2.23 5.35 -9.83
CA SER A 99 0.87 4.98 -10.17
C SER A 99 0.58 5.53 -11.55
N ALA A 100 0.70 4.70 -12.57
CA ALA A 100 0.56 5.13 -13.97
C ALA A 100 -0.88 5.49 -14.33
N ASN A 101 -1.04 6.23 -15.43
CA ASN A 101 -2.33 6.59 -16.04
C ASN A 101 -3.22 7.49 -15.17
N ILE A 102 -2.65 8.24 -14.23
CA ILE A 102 -3.36 9.28 -13.48
C ILE A 102 -3.17 10.61 -14.23
N GLU A 103 -4.11 10.96 -15.10
CA GLU A 103 -4.12 12.25 -15.78
C GLU A 103 -4.49 13.35 -14.79
N GLU A 104 -5.59 13.17 -14.07
CA GLU A 104 -6.04 14.05 -12.99
C GLU A 104 -6.19 13.23 -11.71
N ILE A 105 -5.70 13.79 -10.60
CA ILE A 105 -5.89 13.17 -9.30
C ILE A 105 -7.29 13.48 -8.78
N ASP A 106 -7.96 12.48 -8.24
CA ASP A 106 -9.23 12.71 -7.56
C ASP A 106 -9.00 13.69 -6.40
N PRO A 107 -9.79 14.78 -6.30
CA PRO A 107 -9.68 15.74 -5.21
C PRO A 107 -9.72 15.11 -3.81
N ALA A 108 -10.40 13.98 -3.64
CA ALA A 108 -10.43 13.24 -2.39
C ALA A 108 -9.08 12.64 -2.00
N PHE A 109 -8.13 12.54 -2.93
CA PHE A 109 -6.80 11.98 -2.71
C PHE A 109 -5.67 13.01 -2.82
N ALA A 110 -6.01 14.28 -3.06
CA ALA A 110 -5.03 15.33 -3.36
C ALA A 110 -4.04 15.60 -2.21
N ASP A 111 -4.40 15.27 -0.98
CA ASP A 111 -3.57 15.39 0.22
C ASP A 111 -2.64 14.19 0.45
N MET A 112 -2.81 13.11 -0.34
CA MET A 112 -2.04 11.88 -0.16
C MET A 112 -0.79 11.88 -1.04
N PRO A 113 0.33 11.35 -0.53
CA PRO A 113 1.60 11.32 -1.26
C PRO A 113 1.63 10.23 -2.33
N ILE A 114 0.71 10.31 -3.29
CA ILE A 114 0.63 9.37 -4.42
C ILE A 114 1.70 9.74 -5.45
N ALA A 115 2.62 8.82 -5.71
CA ALA A 115 3.65 8.99 -6.72
C ALA A 115 3.03 8.85 -8.12
N ARG A 116 2.90 9.97 -8.84
CA ARG A 116 2.40 10.01 -10.24
C ARG A 116 3.51 9.95 -11.27
N GLN A 117 4.74 10.01 -10.80
CA GLN A 117 5.96 9.86 -11.59
C GLN A 117 6.94 9.00 -10.80
N ARG A 118 7.82 8.31 -11.50
CA ARG A 118 8.91 7.54 -10.88
C ARG A 118 9.79 8.46 -10.03
N ILE A 119 10.13 8.00 -8.84
CA ILE A 119 11.04 8.68 -7.92
C ILE A 119 12.31 7.83 -7.81
N ASP A 120 13.44 8.35 -8.27
CA ASP A 120 14.73 7.69 -8.22
C ASP A 120 15.58 8.17 -7.03
N ASN A 121 16.65 7.44 -6.72
CA ASN A 121 17.60 7.73 -5.66
C ASN A 121 16.93 7.87 -4.27
N THR A 122 15.95 7.03 -4.00
CA THR A 122 15.19 7.04 -2.75
C THR A 122 15.63 5.88 -1.87
N ALA A 123 16.08 6.19 -0.65
CA ALA A 123 16.38 5.16 0.34
C ALA A 123 15.08 4.59 0.92
N LEU A 124 14.79 3.34 0.64
CA LEU A 124 13.66 2.61 1.20
C LEU A 124 14.19 1.57 2.18
N ASN A 125 13.93 1.76 3.46
CA ASN A 125 14.36 0.86 4.54
C ASN A 125 13.22 -0.02 5.05
N CYS A 126 11.98 0.46 4.92
CA CYS A 126 10.79 -0.25 5.34
C CYS A 126 9.66 -0.02 4.33
N VAL A 127 9.13 -1.08 3.76
CA VAL A 127 8.06 -1.01 2.76
C VAL A 127 6.89 -1.90 3.16
N MET A 128 5.67 -1.47 2.82
CA MET A 128 4.44 -2.22 3.07
C MET A 128 3.78 -2.59 1.75
N SER A 129 3.23 -3.80 1.67
CA SER A 129 2.40 -4.26 0.57
C SER A 129 1.05 -4.74 1.09
N ASN A 130 -0.04 -4.21 0.55
CA ASN A 130 -1.40 -4.52 0.95
C ASN A 130 -2.11 -5.37 -0.09
N SER A 131 -2.84 -6.38 0.37
CA SER A 131 -3.73 -7.19 -0.46
C SER A 131 -5.04 -7.43 0.28
N PHE A 132 -6.14 -6.94 -0.28
CA PHE A 132 -7.47 -7.01 0.33
C PHE A 132 -8.44 -7.79 -0.54
N GLY A 133 -8.69 -9.04 -0.15
CA GLY A 133 -9.53 -9.97 -0.90
C GLY A 133 -11.00 -9.89 -0.52
N PHE A 134 -11.86 -10.34 -1.41
CA PHE A 134 -13.29 -10.48 -1.16
C PHE A 134 -13.55 -11.37 0.05
N GLY A 135 -14.63 -11.09 0.79
CA GLY A 135 -14.99 -11.83 2.00
C GLY A 135 -14.13 -11.51 3.23
N GLY A 136 -13.27 -10.46 3.16
CA GLY A 136 -12.47 -10.00 4.29
C GLY A 136 -11.15 -10.74 4.49
N THR A 137 -10.66 -11.46 3.50
CA THR A 137 -9.30 -12.02 3.50
C THR A 137 -8.30 -10.90 3.19
N ASN A 138 -7.84 -10.22 4.23
CA ASN A 138 -6.94 -9.08 4.14
C ASN A 138 -5.55 -9.43 4.66
N ALA A 139 -4.52 -9.00 3.95
CA ALA A 139 -3.12 -9.15 4.35
C ALA A 139 -2.33 -7.86 4.12
N SER A 140 -1.50 -7.51 5.08
CA SER A 140 -0.48 -6.46 4.94
C SER A 140 0.87 -7.08 5.28
N LEU A 141 1.80 -7.04 4.33
CA LEU A 141 3.17 -7.49 4.51
C LEU A 141 4.07 -6.28 4.73
N VAL A 142 4.99 -6.38 5.69
CA VAL A 142 6.00 -5.35 5.91
C VAL A 142 7.37 -5.98 5.74
N PHE A 143 8.16 -5.37 4.89
CA PHE A 143 9.55 -5.75 4.64
C PHE A 143 10.48 -4.66 5.16
N ARG A 144 11.51 -5.04 5.87
CA ARG A 144 12.53 -4.14 6.38
C ARG A 144 13.92 -4.62 5.96
N ARG A 145 14.83 -3.67 5.67
CA ARG A 145 16.24 -4.01 5.53
C ARG A 145 16.74 -4.59 6.83
N HIS A 146 17.50 -5.64 6.73
CA HIS A 146 18.23 -6.21 7.86
C HIS A 146 19.59 -5.50 7.94
N ASP A 147 19.78 -4.77 9.01
CA ASP A 147 21.10 -4.26 9.37
C ASP A 147 21.85 -5.43 9.97
N GLY A 148 22.83 -5.97 9.23
CA GLY A 148 23.65 -7.11 9.61
C GLY A 148 24.50 -6.85 10.86
#